data_a864dbfdbbbaafb84e764a8a8e0e150b
#
_entry.id   a864dbfdbbbaafb84e764a8a8e0e150b
#
_cell.length_a   1.000
_cell.length_b   1.000
_cell.length_c   1.000
_cell.angle_alpha   90.00
_cell.angle_beta   90.00
_cell.angle_gamma   90.00
#
_symmetry.space_group_name_H-M   'P 1'
#
loop_
_entity.id
_entity.type
_entity.pdbx_description
1 polymer ?
#
loop_
_entity_poly.entity_id
_entity_poly.type
_entity_poly.pdbx_seq_one_letter_code
_entity_poly.pdbx_strand_id
1 'polypeptide(L)'
;MESNNRVIGHFKGSEHGPLVIVFGGMHGNEPAGVLALESLFQLLKTESKTKPGFVFRGRLLGLRGNTRALVQGLRFVAKDLNRQFSSANSAQVTTSPLANLADEDLELREILDLIHAEIAAYPPTRIMVLDLHTTTAHGGIFCIPTDDPESIHIAKAMHAPVIIGMLRGLQGTTLHYFCTANFSCPTVGVSFEAGQHHDPLSAQRALAAIINLLRSVGSLRPNDIENHYDDLLLNFSQGLPLVAELFHVHRIAPTDTFLMKSGYHNFQVVQAGEVLAHDQQGPVTAPADGLILMPLYQKQGEDGFFLVKLAE
;
A
#
# COMPACT_ATOMS: atom_id res chain seq x y z
N MET A 1 16.56 -0.01 -20.24
CA MET A 1 15.82 0.51 -19.07
C MET A 1 16.34 -0.25 -17.86
N GLU A 2 16.92 0.46 -16.90
CA GLU A 2 17.51 -0.12 -15.68
C GLU A 2 16.38 -0.55 -14.71
N SER A 3 15.68 -1.64 -15.04
CA SER A 3 14.51 -2.12 -14.28
C SER A 3 14.85 -2.81 -12.95
N ASN A 4 16.14 -2.93 -12.60
CA ASN A 4 16.60 -3.64 -11.40
C ASN A 4 17.04 -2.73 -10.24
N ASN A 5 16.89 -1.42 -10.34
CA ASN A 5 17.25 -0.56 -9.21
C ASN A 5 16.10 -0.50 -8.19
N ARG A 6 16.32 -0.97 -6.97
CA ARG A 6 15.36 -0.93 -5.87
C ARG A 6 14.93 0.51 -5.54
N VAL A 7 15.86 1.45 -5.53
CA VAL A 7 15.58 2.85 -5.23
C VAL A 7 15.05 3.55 -6.47
N ILE A 8 13.79 4.02 -6.41
CA ILE A 8 13.18 4.85 -7.45
C ILE A 8 13.69 6.29 -7.33
N GLY A 9 13.79 6.77 -6.10
CA GLY A 9 14.29 8.10 -5.83
C GLY A 9 14.56 8.34 -4.35
N HIS A 10 15.37 9.37 -4.10
CA HIS A 10 15.70 9.84 -2.77
C HIS A 10 15.67 11.38 -2.78
N PHE A 11 14.87 11.99 -1.91
CA PHE A 11 14.79 13.44 -1.79
C PHE A 11 15.18 13.87 -0.38
N LYS A 12 16.21 14.71 -0.27
CA LYS A 12 16.72 15.26 0.99
C LYS A 12 16.18 16.67 1.16
N GLY A 13 15.39 16.87 2.20
CA GLY A 13 14.87 18.19 2.56
C GLY A 13 15.94 19.09 3.16
N SER A 14 15.63 20.39 3.19
CA SER A 14 16.48 21.42 3.79
C SER A 14 16.38 21.47 5.32
N GLU A 15 15.31 20.91 5.88
CA GLU A 15 15.04 20.88 7.31
C GLU A 15 15.02 19.44 7.83
N HIS A 16 15.45 19.24 9.10
CA HIS A 16 15.33 17.94 9.76
C HIS A 16 13.86 17.63 10.07
N GLY A 17 13.46 16.35 9.92
CA GLY A 17 12.06 15.95 10.07
C GLY A 17 11.84 14.43 9.92
N PRO A 18 10.66 14.03 9.45
CA PRO A 18 10.34 12.61 9.26
C PRO A 18 11.16 11.96 8.13
N LEU A 19 11.31 10.64 8.22
CA LEU A 19 11.65 9.80 7.07
C LEU A 19 10.35 9.21 6.51
N VAL A 20 9.99 9.61 5.30
CA VAL A 20 8.84 9.05 4.58
C VAL A 20 9.36 8.00 3.61
N ILE A 21 8.90 6.77 3.77
CA ILE A 21 9.23 5.64 2.90
C ILE A 21 7.98 5.29 2.11
N VAL A 22 8.08 5.28 0.78
CA VAL A 22 6.95 4.92 -0.07
C VAL A 22 7.33 3.73 -0.93
N PHE A 23 6.54 2.67 -0.82
CA PHE A 23 6.67 1.49 -1.66
C PHE A 23 5.73 1.56 -2.87
N GLY A 24 6.24 1.22 -4.04
CA GLY A 24 5.46 0.91 -5.23
C GLY A 24 5.85 -0.45 -5.76
N GLY A 25 4.88 -1.23 -6.25
CA GLY A 25 5.13 -2.56 -6.79
C GLY A 25 5.55 -3.60 -5.75
N MET A 26 4.92 -3.58 -4.58
CA MET A 26 5.01 -4.66 -3.61
C MET A 26 4.51 -5.98 -4.22
N HIS A 27 3.50 -5.88 -5.08
CA HIS A 27 3.13 -6.92 -6.04
C HIS A 27 3.58 -6.49 -7.44
N GLY A 28 4.23 -7.38 -8.19
CA GLY A 28 4.86 -7.02 -9.46
C GLY A 28 3.89 -6.73 -10.60
N ASN A 29 2.62 -7.14 -10.48
CA ASN A 29 1.56 -6.80 -11.42
C ASN A 29 0.84 -5.47 -11.10
N GLU A 30 1.37 -4.68 -10.15
CA GLU A 30 0.80 -3.41 -9.66
C GLU A 30 1.78 -2.24 -9.89
N PRO A 31 2.04 -1.82 -11.16
CA PRO A 31 3.08 -0.83 -11.45
C PRO A 31 2.69 0.62 -11.12
N ALA A 32 1.42 0.90 -10.80
CA ALA A 32 0.90 2.26 -10.61
C ALA A 32 1.68 3.06 -9.54
N GLY A 33 2.03 2.41 -8.42
CA GLY A 33 2.83 3.04 -7.36
C GLY A 33 4.25 3.41 -7.81
N VAL A 34 4.87 2.60 -8.66
CA VAL A 34 6.21 2.90 -9.23
C VAL A 34 6.13 4.13 -10.13
N LEU A 35 5.14 4.18 -11.04
CA LEU A 35 4.92 5.31 -11.95
C LEU A 35 4.60 6.60 -11.20
N ALA A 36 3.82 6.50 -10.13
CA ALA A 36 3.49 7.64 -9.25
C ALA A 36 4.76 8.19 -8.58
N LEU A 37 5.63 7.32 -8.06
CA LEU A 37 6.89 7.73 -7.44
C LEU A 37 7.85 8.36 -8.44
N GLU A 38 8.00 7.80 -9.63
CA GLU A 38 8.83 8.39 -10.70
C GLU A 38 8.35 9.80 -11.03
N SER A 39 7.03 10.00 -11.17
CA SER A 39 6.42 11.31 -11.40
C SER A 39 6.64 12.27 -10.23
N LEU A 40 6.50 11.80 -8.99
CA LEU A 40 6.73 12.60 -7.79
C LEU A 40 8.16 13.12 -7.70
N PHE A 41 9.17 12.26 -7.94
CA PHE A 41 10.56 12.69 -7.87
C PHE A 41 10.93 13.70 -8.97
N GLN A 42 10.33 13.58 -10.15
CA GLN A 42 10.48 14.62 -11.20
C GLN A 42 9.83 15.95 -10.76
N LEU A 43 8.64 15.90 -10.17
CA LEU A 43 7.95 17.07 -9.66
C LEU A 43 8.74 17.75 -8.54
N LEU A 44 9.20 17.02 -7.54
CA LEU A 44 10.04 17.52 -6.45
C LEU A 44 11.33 18.17 -6.97
N LYS A 45 11.99 17.55 -7.96
CA LYS A 45 13.21 18.08 -8.58
C LYS A 45 12.94 19.39 -9.31
N THR A 46 11.78 19.54 -9.94
CA THR A 46 11.39 20.74 -10.67
C THR A 46 11.05 21.85 -9.68
N GLU A 47 10.11 21.62 -8.78
CA GLU A 47 9.61 22.60 -7.81
C GLU A 47 10.71 23.14 -6.89
N SER A 48 11.60 22.25 -6.43
CA SER A 48 12.72 22.68 -5.58
C SER A 48 13.71 23.63 -6.26
N LYS A 49 13.75 23.63 -7.60
CA LYS A 49 14.65 24.51 -8.38
C LYS A 49 13.97 25.80 -8.85
N THR A 50 12.66 25.73 -9.12
CA THR A 50 11.93 26.80 -9.79
C THR A 50 11.12 27.65 -8.82
N LYS A 51 10.72 27.09 -7.66
CA LYS A 51 9.84 27.76 -6.72
C LYS A 51 10.62 28.46 -5.62
N PRO A 52 10.59 29.79 -5.56
CA PRO A 52 11.21 30.53 -4.46
C PRO A 52 10.61 30.15 -3.11
N GLY A 53 11.48 29.84 -2.15
CA GLY A 53 11.05 29.47 -0.79
C GLY A 53 10.45 28.07 -0.68
N PHE A 54 10.63 27.19 -1.66
CA PHE A 54 10.29 25.77 -1.53
C PHE A 54 11.02 25.16 -0.33
N VAL A 55 10.27 24.46 0.53
CA VAL A 55 10.80 23.76 1.69
C VAL A 55 10.28 22.34 1.72
N PHE A 56 11.18 21.40 1.85
CA PHE A 56 10.86 20.01 2.20
C PHE A 56 11.46 19.70 3.56
N ARG A 57 10.64 19.19 4.48
CA ARG A 57 11.08 18.77 5.82
C ARG A 57 11.26 17.26 5.86
N GLY A 58 12.44 16.81 6.30
CA GLY A 58 12.77 15.40 6.41
C GLY A 58 13.37 14.81 5.16
N ARG A 59 13.17 13.52 4.97
CA ARG A 59 13.61 12.77 3.80
C ARG A 59 12.47 11.94 3.21
N LEU A 60 12.51 11.76 1.90
CA LEU A 60 11.64 10.86 1.16
C LEU A 60 12.49 9.81 0.46
N LEU A 61 12.13 8.54 0.67
CA LEU A 61 12.71 7.39 0.02
C LEU A 61 11.62 6.62 -0.74
N GLY A 62 11.73 6.55 -2.06
CA GLY A 62 10.83 5.78 -2.92
C GLY A 62 11.46 4.46 -3.33
N LEU A 63 10.77 3.36 -3.07
CA LEU A 63 11.28 2.01 -3.27
C LEU A 63 10.37 1.18 -4.17
N ARG A 64 10.99 0.34 -5.02
CA ARG A 64 10.32 -0.81 -5.63
C ARG A 64 10.27 -1.94 -4.58
N GLY A 65 9.09 -2.50 -4.37
CA GLY A 65 8.87 -3.62 -3.46
C GLY A 65 9.49 -4.91 -4.00
N ASN A 66 8.75 -5.65 -4.83
CA ASN A 66 9.20 -6.91 -5.41
C ASN A 66 9.79 -6.71 -6.82
N THR A 67 11.09 -6.43 -6.89
CA THR A 67 11.75 -6.12 -8.18
C THR A 67 11.73 -7.30 -9.14
N ARG A 68 11.87 -8.53 -8.62
CA ARG A 68 11.85 -9.76 -9.43
C ARG A 68 10.47 -10.02 -10.02
N ALA A 69 9.42 -9.84 -9.25
CA ALA A 69 8.05 -9.98 -9.72
C ALA A 69 7.63 -8.86 -10.68
N LEU A 70 8.08 -7.61 -10.45
CA LEU A 70 7.85 -6.47 -11.34
C LEU A 70 8.36 -6.72 -12.77
N VAL A 71 9.57 -7.29 -12.90
CA VAL A 71 10.15 -7.64 -14.21
C VAL A 71 9.28 -8.67 -14.96
N GLN A 72 8.64 -9.58 -14.22
CA GLN A 72 7.81 -10.65 -14.78
C GLN A 72 6.33 -10.26 -14.93
N GLY A 73 5.91 -9.14 -14.36
CA GLY A 73 4.50 -8.74 -14.31
C GLY A 73 3.62 -9.70 -13.51
N LEU A 74 4.21 -10.43 -12.55
CA LEU A 74 3.51 -11.37 -11.67
C LEU A 74 3.23 -10.72 -10.32
N ARG A 75 2.21 -11.19 -9.62
CA ARG A 75 1.95 -10.74 -8.25
C ARG A 75 3.18 -11.01 -7.35
N PHE A 76 3.69 -12.25 -7.39
CA PHE A 76 4.92 -12.69 -6.73
C PHE A 76 5.55 -13.85 -7.53
N VAL A 77 6.82 -14.15 -7.26
CA VAL A 77 7.55 -15.24 -7.91
C VAL A 77 7.29 -16.55 -7.18
N ALA A 78 7.66 -16.67 -5.92
CA ALA A 78 7.51 -17.89 -5.12
C ALA A 78 6.47 -17.74 -4.00
N LYS A 79 6.43 -16.60 -3.32
CA LYS A 79 5.52 -16.32 -2.21
C LYS A 79 5.18 -14.84 -2.12
N ASP A 80 4.00 -14.50 -1.59
CA ASP A 80 3.56 -13.12 -1.46
C ASP A 80 4.49 -12.33 -0.52
N LEU A 81 5.26 -11.37 -1.09
CA LEU A 81 6.19 -10.53 -0.32
C LEU A 81 5.46 -9.77 0.77
N ASN A 82 4.22 -9.31 0.50
CA ASN A 82 3.39 -8.60 1.48
C ASN A 82 2.71 -9.54 2.50
N ARG A 83 3.26 -10.73 2.68
CA ARG A 83 3.01 -11.69 3.77
C ARG A 83 4.30 -12.10 4.49
N GLN A 84 5.46 -11.52 4.09
CA GLN A 84 6.76 -11.89 4.64
C GLN A 84 7.26 -10.91 5.73
N PHE A 85 6.63 -9.78 5.94
CA PHE A 85 7.03 -8.76 6.92
C PHE A 85 6.62 -9.10 8.36
N SER A 86 6.82 -10.35 8.79
CA SER A 86 6.72 -10.73 10.19
C SER A 86 8.05 -10.51 10.90
N SER A 87 8.03 -10.22 12.22
CA SER A 87 9.28 -10.06 13.01
C SER A 87 10.15 -11.31 12.94
N ALA A 88 9.56 -12.51 12.97
CA ALA A 88 10.30 -13.77 12.88
C ALA A 88 11.00 -13.92 11.52
N ASN A 89 10.28 -13.71 10.43
CA ASN A 89 10.86 -13.86 9.09
C ASN A 89 11.88 -12.75 8.80
N SER A 90 11.62 -11.52 9.21
CA SER A 90 12.57 -10.40 9.09
C SER A 90 13.87 -10.68 9.83
N ALA A 91 13.81 -11.22 11.04
CA ALA A 91 15.00 -11.64 11.80
C ALA A 91 15.73 -12.79 11.08
N GLN A 92 15.00 -13.79 10.57
CA GLN A 92 15.57 -14.91 9.85
C GLN A 92 16.32 -14.46 8.60
N VAL A 93 15.70 -13.67 7.72
CA VAL A 93 16.37 -13.23 6.48
C VAL A 93 17.56 -12.31 6.77
N THR A 94 17.51 -11.52 7.84
CA THR A 94 18.60 -10.61 8.22
C THR A 94 19.82 -11.36 8.74
N THR A 95 19.64 -12.49 9.39
CA THR A 95 20.75 -13.31 9.93
C THR A 95 21.24 -14.41 8.98
N SER A 96 20.47 -14.75 7.97
CA SER A 96 20.81 -15.79 7.00
C SER A 96 21.88 -15.32 6.01
N PRO A 97 22.84 -16.21 5.61
CA PRO A 97 23.73 -15.93 4.49
C PRO A 97 22.92 -15.67 3.20
N LEU A 98 23.32 -14.67 2.42
CA LEU A 98 22.60 -14.30 1.16
C LEU A 98 22.47 -15.48 0.19
N ALA A 99 23.45 -16.37 0.14
CA ALA A 99 23.43 -17.56 -0.72
C ALA A 99 22.31 -18.56 -0.36
N ASN A 100 21.73 -18.45 0.83
CA ASN A 100 20.64 -19.33 1.29
C ASN A 100 19.26 -18.69 1.11
N LEU A 101 19.20 -17.46 0.64
CA LEU A 101 17.96 -16.74 0.38
C LEU A 101 17.59 -16.82 -1.10
N ALA A 102 16.32 -16.93 -1.40
CA ALA A 102 15.79 -16.95 -2.77
C ALA A 102 14.56 -16.03 -2.89
N ASP A 103 14.31 -15.58 -4.11
CA ASP A 103 13.11 -14.84 -4.49
C ASP A 103 12.71 -13.76 -3.47
N GLU A 104 11.53 -13.85 -2.85
CA GLU A 104 11.00 -12.85 -1.94
C GLU A 104 11.77 -12.72 -0.62
N ASP A 105 12.54 -13.73 -0.21
CA ASP A 105 13.44 -13.59 0.96
C ASP A 105 14.60 -12.64 0.66
N LEU A 106 15.14 -12.68 -0.55
CA LEU A 106 16.12 -11.71 -1.02
C LEU A 106 15.52 -10.30 -1.14
N GLU A 107 14.29 -10.19 -1.67
CA GLU A 107 13.57 -8.91 -1.74
C GLU A 107 13.41 -8.29 -0.35
N LEU A 108 12.92 -9.08 0.62
CA LEU A 108 12.74 -8.63 1.99
C LEU A 108 14.08 -8.19 2.61
N ARG A 109 15.13 -9.01 2.47
CA ARG A 109 16.47 -8.70 2.99
C ARG A 109 17.02 -7.40 2.42
N GLU A 110 16.97 -7.21 1.11
CA GLU A 110 17.45 -6.00 0.44
C GLU A 110 16.67 -4.76 0.88
N ILE A 111 15.35 -4.87 1.07
CA ILE A 111 14.51 -3.78 1.59
C ILE A 111 14.95 -3.39 3.00
N LEU A 112 15.08 -4.37 3.89
CA LEU A 112 15.42 -4.12 5.30
C LEU A 112 16.82 -3.53 5.44
N ASP A 113 17.82 -4.07 4.73
CA ASP A 113 19.20 -3.57 4.76
C ASP A 113 19.26 -2.11 4.29
N LEU A 114 18.54 -1.76 3.22
CA LEU A 114 18.50 -0.41 2.68
C LEU A 114 17.86 0.57 3.66
N ILE A 115 16.72 0.20 4.25
CA ILE A 115 16.00 1.05 5.21
C ILE A 115 16.80 1.24 6.49
N HIS A 116 17.42 0.18 7.02
CA HIS A 116 18.28 0.28 8.21
C HIS A 116 19.50 1.19 7.94
N ALA A 117 20.11 1.09 6.75
CA ALA A 117 21.20 1.96 6.36
C ALA A 117 20.75 3.44 6.25
N GLU A 118 19.55 3.70 5.69
CA GLU A 118 19.00 5.06 5.61
C GLU A 118 18.71 5.64 6.99
N ILE A 119 18.11 4.86 7.91
CA ILE A 119 17.84 5.28 9.30
C ILE A 119 19.16 5.58 10.04
N ALA A 120 20.18 4.76 9.85
CA ALA A 120 21.48 4.98 10.48
C ALA A 120 22.17 6.26 9.94
N ALA A 121 22.04 6.53 8.64
CA ALA A 121 22.58 7.73 8.00
C ALA A 121 21.77 9.01 8.30
N TYR A 122 20.52 8.85 8.67
CA TYR A 122 19.61 9.94 9.01
C TYR A 122 18.68 9.50 10.14
N PRO A 123 19.03 9.70 11.40
CA PRO A 123 18.13 9.44 12.52
C PRO A 123 16.89 10.35 12.43
N PRO A 124 15.72 9.84 11.99
CA PRO A 124 14.56 10.68 11.77
C PRO A 124 13.82 11.00 13.06
N THR A 125 13.00 12.07 13.06
CA THR A 125 12.10 12.36 14.18
C THR A 125 10.99 11.33 14.30
N ARG A 126 10.58 10.73 13.17
CA ARG A 126 9.63 9.62 13.05
C ARG A 126 9.75 8.97 11.66
N ILE A 127 9.21 7.78 11.53
CA ILE A 127 9.10 7.08 10.24
C ILE A 127 7.63 7.02 9.83
N MET A 128 7.38 7.36 8.57
CA MET A 128 6.08 7.20 7.94
C MET A 128 6.21 6.29 6.73
N VAL A 129 5.41 5.23 6.67
CA VAL A 129 5.40 4.29 5.54
C VAL A 129 4.09 4.40 4.77
N LEU A 130 4.19 4.50 3.45
CA LEU A 130 3.07 4.37 2.53
C LEU A 130 3.32 3.19 1.59
N ASP A 131 2.41 2.22 1.59
CA ASP A 131 2.44 1.07 0.69
C ASP A 131 1.36 1.23 -0.38
N LEU A 132 1.79 1.40 -1.64
CA LEU A 132 0.91 1.69 -2.76
C LEU A 132 0.52 0.41 -3.49
N HIS A 133 -0.77 0.17 -3.55
CA HIS A 133 -1.39 -0.98 -4.18
C HIS A 133 -2.45 -0.60 -5.21
N THR A 134 -2.92 -1.61 -5.91
CA THR A 134 -4.10 -1.59 -6.77
C THR A 134 -4.87 -2.90 -6.60
N THR A 135 -6.13 -2.95 -7.05
CA THR A 135 -6.98 -4.13 -6.93
C THR A 135 -7.29 -4.77 -8.28
N THR A 136 -7.67 -6.05 -8.29
CA THR A 136 -8.15 -6.73 -9.51
C THR A 136 -9.52 -6.24 -9.95
N ALA A 137 -10.35 -5.80 -9.01
CA ALA A 137 -11.70 -5.35 -9.26
C ALA A 137 -11.78 -3.85 -9.52
N HIS A 138 -12.79 -3.43 -10.27
CA HIS A 138 -13.14 -2.02 -10.42
C HIS A 138 -13.82 -1.45 -9.16
N GLY A 139 -14.07 -0.15 -9.17
CA GLY A 139 -14.90 0.54 -8.19
C GLY A 139 -14.16 0.88 -6.89
N GLY A 140 -13.94 2.16 -6.68
CA GLY A 140 -13.38 2.68 -5.43
C GLY A 140 -11.86 2.64 -5.32
N ILE A 141 -11.41 3.56 -4.51
CA ILE A 141 -10.06 3.67 -3.94
C ILE A 141 -10.24 3.63 -2.42
N PHE A 142 -9.23 3.28 -1.65
CA PHE A 142 -9.32 3.32 -0.19
C PHE A 142 -7.96 3.25 0.48
N CYS A 143 -7.93 3.72 1.72
CA CYS A 143 -6.79 3.62 2.61
C CYS A 143 -6.99 2.50 3.63
N ILE A 144 -5.93 1.81 3.96
CA ILE A 144 -5.88 0.81 5.03
C ILE A 144 -4.87 1.32 6.07
N PRO A 145 -5.34 1.94 7.17
CA PRO A 145 -4.46 2.33 8.26
C PRO A 145 -4.13 1.15 9.19
N THR A 146 -3.15 1.34 10.05
CA THR A 146 -3.02 0.55 11.29
C THR A 146 -4.09 0.99 12.30
N ASP A 147 -4.20 0.26 13.45
CA ASP A 147 -5.09 0.69 14.54
C ASP A 147 -4.53 1.91 15.33
N ASP A 148 -3.36 2.44 14.95
CA ASP A 148 -2.79 3.66 15.53
C ASP A 148 -3.64 4.89 15.14
N PRO A 149 -4.07 5.72 16.11
CA PRO A 149 -4.85 6.93 15.82
C PRO A 149 -4.19 7.89 14.83
N GLU A 150 -2.84 8.00 14.84
CA GLU A 150 -2.12 8.84 13.89
C GLU A 150 -2.21 8.25 12.46
N SER A 151 -2.10 6.93 12.31
CA SER A 151 -2.28 6.25 11.02
C SER A 151 -3.68 6.51 10.45
N ILE A 152 -4.72 6.42 11.28
CA ILE A 152 -6.11 6.71 10.88
C ILE A 152 -6.27 8.19 10.49
N HIS A 153 -5.66 9.11 11.25
CA HIS A 153 -5.68 10.54 10.94
C HIS A 153 -5.04 10.84 9.58
N ILE A 154 -3.87 10.27 9.30
CA ILE A 154 -3.16 10.42 8.03
C ILE A 154 -3.98 9.83 6.89
N ALA A 155 -4.55 8.61 7.08
CA ALA A 155 -5.39 7.97 6.07
C ALA A 155 -6.59 8.85 5.67
N LYS A 156 -7.26 9.48 6.64
CA LYS A 156 -8.37 10.42 6.37
C LYS A 156 -7.93 11.64 5.56
N ALA A 157 -6.71 12.11 5.74
CA ALA A 157 -6.17 13.25 5.00
C ALA A 157 -5.82 12.91 3.54
N MET A 158 -5.86 11.63 3.14
CA MET A 158 -5.55 11.19 1.78
C MET A 158 -6.75 11.28 0.82
N HIS A 159 -7.90 11.78 1.26
CA HIS A 159 -9.13 12.01 0.47
C HIS A 159 -9.69 10.74 -0.19
N ALA A 160 -9.60 9.62 0.52
CA ALA A 160 -10.18 8.33 0.11
C ALA A 160 -10.89 7.67 1.30
N PRO A 161 -11.84 6.75 1.07
CA PRO A 161 -12.42 5.92 2.10
C PRO A 161 -11.36 5.26 2.99
N VAL A 162 -11.61 5.18 4.29
CA VAL A 162 -10.70 4.56 5.25
C VAL A 162 -11.30 3.25 5.74
N ILE A 163 -10.58 2.14 5.59
CA ILE A 163 -11.03 0.82 6.00
C ILE A 163 -10.27 0.39 7.25
N ILE A 164 -10.90 0.54 8.41
CA ILE A 164 -10.32 0.12 9.69
C ILE A 164 -10.46 -1.38 9.91
N GLY A 165 -9.57 -1.96 10.72
CA GLY A 165 -9.60 -3.37 11.08
C GLY A 165 -9.05 -4.33 10.01
N MET A 166 -8.66 -3.88 8.82
CA MET A 166 -8.15 -4.75 7.75
C MET A 166 -6.94 -5.57 8.19
N LEU A 167 -6.04 -5.00 8.97
CA LEU A 167 -4.83 -5.70 9.43
C LEU A 167 -5.12 -6.84 10.39
N ARG A 168 -6.26 -6.82 11.12
CA ARG A 168 -6.68 -7.96 11.96
C ARG A 168 -7.00 -9.19 11.12
N GLY A 169 -7.41 -8.97 9.87
CA GLY A 169 -7.67 -10.01 8.88
C GLY A 169 -6.45 -10.36 8.01
N LEU A 170 -5.30 -9.75 8.17
CA LEU A 170 -4.08 -9.99 7.39
C LEU A 170 -2.91 -10.34 8.30
N GLN A 171 -1.83 -10.88 7.75
CA GLN A 171 -0.60 -11.17 8.49
C GLN A 171 0.62 -10.86 7.62
N GLY A 172 1.71 -10.43 8.26
CA GLY A 172 3.00 -10.26 7.59
C GLY A 172 3.03 -9.21 6.49
N THR A 173 2.13 -8.21 6.53
CA THR A 173 2.19 -7.08 5.60
C THR A 173 3.27 -6.07 6.03
N THR A 174 3.66 -5.17 5.14
CA THR A 174 4.54 -4.03 5.45
C THR A 174 4.11 -3.31 6.72
N LEU A 175 2.81 -3.05 6.89
CA LEU A 175 2.25 -2.31 8.03
C LEU A 175 2.38 -3.06 9.37
N HIS A 176 2.48 -4.39 9.37
CA HIS A 176 2.76 -5.15 10.59
C HIS A 176 4.19 -4.96 11.08
N TYR A 177 5.14 -4.80 10.15
CA TYR A 177 6.55 -4.60 10.49
C TYR A 177 6.86 -3.15 10.81
N PHE A 178 6.36 -2.21 10.00
CA PHE A 178 6.60 -0.78 10.18
C PHE A 178 5.66 -0.19 11.23
N CYS A 179 5.94 -0.51 12.48
CA CYS A 179 5.27 -0.02 13.68
C CYS A 179 6.29 0.38 14.73
N THR A 180 5.92 1.24 15.67
CA THR A 180 6.82 1.77 16.71
C THR A 180 7.55 0.69 17.51
N ALA A 181 6.98 -0.51 17.66
CA ALA A 181 7.61 -1.61 18.39
C ALA A 181 8.92 -2.12 17.75
N ASN A 182 9.11 -1.93 16.44
CA ASN A 182 10.28 -2.41 15.69
C ASN A 182 11.33 -1.33 15.41
N PHE A 183 11.08 -0.07 15.80
CA PHE A 183 11.96 1.06 15.50
C PHE A 183 12.22 1.92 16.73
N SER A 184 13.32 2.68 16.73
CA SER A 184 13.72 3.56 17.85
C SER A 184 12.97 4.89 17.90
N CYS A 185 12.09 5.17 16.96
CA CYS A 185 11.27 6.38 16.91
C CYS A 185 9.82 6.04 16.54
N PRO A 186 8.86 6.95 16.76
CA PRO A 186 7.49 6.74 16.34
C PRO A 186 7.41 6.33 14.87
N THR A 187 6.74 5.22 14.60
CA THR A 187 6.64 4.64 13.25
C THR A 187 5.21 4.24 12.98
N VAL A 188 4.64 4.79 11.92
CA VAL A 188 3.28 4.50 11.47
C VAL A 188 3.25 4.23 9.97
N GLY A 189 2.26 3.48 9.52
CA GLY A 189 2.08 3.15 8.11
C GLY A 189 0.63 3.21 7.67
N VAL A 190 0.43 3.46 6.38
CA VAL A 190 -0.84 3.39 5.68
C VAL A 190 -0.61 2.65 4.36
N SER A 191 -1.53 1.76 3.96
CA SER A 191 -1.60 1.30 2.57
C SER A 191 -2.67 2.07 1.81
N PHE A 192 -2.45 2.28 0.52
CA PHE A 192 -3.39 2.95 -0.36
C PHE A 192 -3.66 2.12 -1.60
N GLU A 193 -4.92 1.78 -1.80
CA GLU A 193 -5.44 1.11 -2.99
C GLU A 193 -5.88 2.16 -4.02
N ALA A 194 -5.13 2.30 -5.11
CA ALA A 194 -5.30 3.37 -6.09
C ALA A 194 -6.36 3.07 -7.20
N GLY A 195 -7.15 2.02 -7.03
CA GLY A 195 -8.12 1.55 -8.00
C GLY A 195 -7.68 0.28 -8.72
N GLN A 196 -8.23 0.01 -9.90
CA GLN A 196 -7.98 -1.24 -10.62
C GLN A 196 -6.58 -1.25 -11.29
N HIS A 197 -5.93 -2.43 -11.38
CA HIS A 197 -4.55 -2.61 -11.90
C HIS A 197 -4.28 -1.93 -13.24
N HIS A 198 -5.24 -2.01 -14.17
CA HIS A 198 -5.10 -1.51 -15.54
C HIS A 198 -5.82 -0.17 -15.77
N ASP A 199 -6.35 0.46 -14.73
CA ASP A 199 -6.93 1.79 -14.85
C ASP A 199 -5.81 2.82 -15.09
N PRO A 200 -5.84 3.56 -16.21
CA PRO A 200 -4.80 4.52 -16.56
C PRO A 200 -4.67 5.67 -15.54
N LEU A 201 -5.71 5.91 -14.72
CA LEU A 201 -5.70 6.94 -13.69
C LEU A 201 -5.12 6.46 -12.34
N SER A 202 -4.85 5.16 -12.16
CA SER A 202 -4.35 4.64 -10.88
C SER A 202 -3.02 5.28 -10.47
N ALA A 203 -2.09 5.51 -11.39
CA ALA A 203 -0.83 6.19 -11.10
C ALA A 203 -1.03 7.65 -10.67
N GLN A 204 -1.98 8.37 -11.27
CA GLN A 204 -2.30 9.75 -10.92
C GLN A 204 -2.97 9.84 -9.54
N ARG A 205 -3.87 8.90 -9.21
CA ARG A 205 -4.48 8.79 -7.87
C ARG A 205 -3.43 8.46 -6.81
N ALA A 206 -2.52 7.54 -7.10
CA ALA A 206 -1.40 7.23 -6.21
C ALA A 206 -0.51 8.46 -5.97
N LEU A 207 -0.17 9.23 -7.02
CA LEU A 207 0.58 10.48 -6.90
C LEU A 207 -0.15 11.51 -6.02
N ALA A 208 -1.45 11.70 -6.22
CA ALA A 208 -2.25 12.61 -5.40
C ALA A 208 -2.27 12.19 -3.93
N ALA A 209 -2.42 10.89 -3.67
CA ALA A 209 -2.39 10.32 -2.33
C ALA A 209 -1.03 10.53 -1.63
N ILE A 210 0.10 10.36 -2.35
CA ILE A 210 1.43 10.64 -1.79
C ILE A 210 1.57 12.12 -1.42
N ILE A 211 1.12 13.04 -2.28
CA ILE A 211 1.21 14.49 -2.01
C ILE A 211 0.39 14.85 -0.76
N ASN A 212 -0.83 14.33 -0.63
CA ASN A 212 -1.68 14.55 0.53
C ASN A 212 -1.05 13.99 1.81
N LEU A 213 -0.47 12.78 1.74
CA LEU A 213 0.28 12.20 2.85
C LEU A 213 1.47 13.09 3.25
N LEU A 214 2.30 13.54 2.30
CA LEU A 214 3.46 14.40 2.57
C LEU A 214 3.06 15.72 3.24
N ARG A 215 1.88 16.28 2.90
CA ARG A 215 1.30 17.44 3.56
C ARG A 215 0.84 17.11 4.98
N SER A 216 0.13 16.00 5.18
CA SER A 216 -0.41 15.61 6.48
C SER A 216 0.68 15.32 7.52
N VAL A 217 1.84 14.80 7.09
CA VAL A 217 2.99 14.55 7.96
C VAL A 217 3.93 15.75 8.10
N GLY A 218 3.59 16.90 7.46
CA GLY A 218 4.35 18.13 7.54
C GLY A 218 5.68 18.13 6.77
N SER A 219 5.88 17.21 5.83
CA SER A 219 7.03 17.22 4.93
C SER A 219 6.92 18.28 3.84
N LEU A 220 5.70 18.54 3.36
CA LEU A 220 5.37 19.58 2.39
C LEU A 220 4.35 20.57 2.98
N ARG A 221 4.49 21.85 2.66
CA ARG A 221 3.45 22.82 2.90
C ARG A 221 2.40 22.75 1.77
N PRO A 222 1.14 23.13 2.01
CA PRO A 222 0.08 23.10 0.97
C PRO A 222 0.47 23.81 -0.34
N ASN A 223 1.23 24.89 -0.23
CA ASN A 223 1.62 25.71 -1.37
C ASN A 223 2.96 25.29 -2.03
N ASP A 224 3.70 24.30 -1.50
CA ASP A 224 5.00 23.90 -2.07
C ASP A 224 4.83 23.11 -3.36
N ILE A 225 3.83 22.23 -3.41
CA ILE A 225 3.44 21.48 -4.60
C ILE A 225 1.94 21.59 -4.74
N GLU A 226 1.45 21.92 -5.93
CA GLU A 226 0.03 21.82 -6.26
C GLU A 226 -0.35 20.36 -6.50
N ASN A 227 -1.44 19.89 -5.87
CA ASN A 227 -1.95 18.56 -6.11
C ASN A 227 -2.99 18.57 -7.24
N HIS A 228 -2.51 18.56 -8.48
CA HIS A 228 -3.36 18.64 -9.67
C HIS A 228 -4.35 17.48 -9.82
N TYR A 229 -4.12 16.36 -9.12
CA TYR A 229 -4.95 15.16 -9.21
C TYR A 229 -5.81 14.92 -7.97
N ASP A 230 -5.86 15.87 -7.03
CA ASP A 230 -6.66 15.70 -5.81
C ASP A 230 -8.14 15.52 -6.11
N ASP A 231 -8.65 16.23 -7.11
CA ASP A 231 -10.03 16.09 -7.58
C ASP A 231 -10.35 14.66 -8.07
N LEU A 232 -9.36 13.90 -8.56
CA LEU A 232 -9.57 12.50 -8.91
C LEU A 232 -9.89 11.65 -7.69
N LEU A 233 -9.25 11.91 -6.55
CA LEU A 233 -9.51 11.21 -5.29
C LEU A 233 -10.91 11.56 -4.78
N LEU A 234 -11.24 12.85 -4.72
CA LEU A 234 -12.53 13.34 -4.25
C LEU A 234 -13.69 12.82 -5.13
N ASN A 235 -13.56 12.91 -6.45
CA ASN A 235 -14.59 12.46 -7.39
C ASN A 235 -14.77 10.94 -7.34
N PHE A 236 -13.67 10.16 -7.24
CA PHE A 236 -13.73 8.71 -7.21
C PHE A 236 -14.24 8.16 -5.87
N SER A 237 -14.16 8.96 -4.82
CA SER A 237 -14.68 8.65 -3.48
C SER A 237 -16.13 9.12 -3.27
N GLN A 238 -16.69 9.86 -4.23
CA GLN A 238 -18.04 10.41 -4.11
C GLN A 238 -19.07 9.29 -3.96
N GLY A 239 -19.89 9.38 -2.92
CA GLY A 239 -20.92 8.38 -2.61
C GLY A 239 -20.39 7.12 -1.92
N LEU A 240 -19.08 7.01 -1.69
CA LEU A 240 -18.49 5.93 -0.90
C LEU A 240 -18.46 6.30 0.61
N PRO A 241 -18.41 5.31 1.52
CA PRO A 241 -18.33 5.58 2.95
C PRO A 241 -16.99 6.26 3.29
N LEU A 242 -17.03 7.27 4.16
CA LEU A 242 -15.79 7.91 4.65
C LEU A 242 -14.95 6.95 5.49
N VAL A 243 -15.60 6.14 6.33
CA VAL A 243 -14.96 5.11 7.16
C VAL A 243 -15.84 3.87 7.13
N ALA A 244 -15.21 2.72 6.87
CA ALA A 244 -15.83 1.42 7.00
C ALA A 244 -14.94 0.48 7.83
N GLU A 245 -15.55 -0.54 8.43
CA GLU A 245 -14.86 -1.51 9.28
C GLU A 245 -14.97 -2.92 8.72
N LEU A 246 -13.84 -3.63 8.69
CA LEU A 246 -13.78 -5.03 8.30
C LEU A 246 -14.55 -5.90 9.31
N PHE A 247 -15.45 -6.78 8.82
CA PHE A 247 -16.10 -7.79 9.65
C PHE A 247 -15.93 -9.23 9.14
N HIS A 248 -15.52 -9.42 7.88
CA HIS A 248 -15.32 -10.76 7.33
C HIS A 248 -14.20 -10.79 6.27
N VAL A 249 -13.42 -11.87 6.28
CA VAL A 249 -12.42 -12.21 5.25
C VAL A 249 -12.68 -13.63 4.79
N HIS A 250 -12.88 -13.84 3.51
CA HIS A 250 -12.87 -15.18 2.94
C HIS A 250 -11.45 -15.57 2.54
N ARG A 251 -10.89 -16.55 3.28
CA ARG A 251 -9.56 -17.12 3.01
C ARG A 251 -9.66 -18.26 2.01
N ILE A 252 -8.72 -18.29 1.06
CA ILE A 252 -8.58 -19.36 0.09
C ILE A 252 -7.55 -20.35 0.64
N ALA A 253 -7.94 -21.61 0.83
CA ALA A 253 -7.00 -22.65 1.19
C ALA A 253 -6.08 -22.97 0.00
N PRO A 254 -4.80 -23.37 0.22
CA PRO A 254 -3.85 -23.64 -0.87
C PRO A 254 -4.31 -24.68 -1.89
N THR A 255 -5.20 -25.59 -1.49
CA THR A 255 -5.78 -26.64 -2.32
C THR A 255 -7.13 -26.29 -2.92
N ASP A 256 -7.66 -25.10 -2.62
CA ASP A 256 -8.98 -24.69 -3.07
C ASP A 256 -9.01 -24.35 -4.57
N THR A 257 -10.16 -24.67 -5.18
CA THR A 257 -10.50 -24.24 -6.54
C THR A 257 -11.40 -22.99 -6.50
N PHE A 258 -10.99 -22.01 -5.68
CA PHE A 258 -11.78 -20.79 -5.51
C PHE A 258 -12.00 -20.07 -6.82
N LEU A 259 -13.27 -19.75 -7.10
CA LEU A 259 -13.69 -18.99 -8.27
C LEU A 259 -14.69 -17.91 -7.85
N MET A 260 -14.24 -16.66 -7.88
CA MET A 260 -15.10 -15.50 -7.64
C MET A 260 -16.15 -15.36 -8.75
N LYS A 261 -17.41 -15.14 -8.40
CA LYS A 261 -18.44 -14.78 -9.41
C LYS A 261 -18.07 -13.46 -10.07
N SER A 262 -18.22 -13.42 -11.37
CA SER A 262 -17.95 -12.21 -12.17
C SER A 262 -18.95 -11.09 -11.85
N GLY A 263 -18.49 -9.83 -12.01
CA GLY A 263 -19.34 -8.65 -11.95
C GLY A 263 -19.35 -7.92 -10.61
N TYR A 264 -18.74 -8.46 -9.56
CA TYR A 264 -18.57 -7.70 -8.31
C TYR A 264 -17.48 -6.65 -8.46
N HIS A 265 -17.70 -5.50 -7.84
CA HIS A 265 -16.73 -4.40 -7.75
C HIS A 265 -16.57 -3.92 -6.30
N ASN A 266 -15.51 -3.19 -6.02
CA ASN A 266 -15.29 -2.63 -4.69
C ASN A 266 -16.46 -1.75 -4.25
N PHE A 267 -16.84 -1.87 -2.99
CA PHE A 267 -17.97 -1.18 -2.32
C PHE A 267 -19.37 -1.55 -2.85
N GLN A 268 -19.49 -2.60 -3.64
CA GLN A 268 -20.82 -3.10 -4.03
C GLN A 268 -21.53 -3.68 -2.79
N VAL A 269 -22.81 -3.32 -2.65
CA VAL A 269 -23.68 -3.89 -1.60
C VAL A 269 -23.91 -5.37 -1.89
N VAL A 270 -23.77 -6.20 -0.86
CA VAL A 270 -24.10 -7.63 -0.87
C VAL A 270 -25.03 -7.96 0.29
N GLN A 271 -25.90 -8.96 0.10
CA GLN A 271 -26.87 -9.38 1.10
C GLN A 271 -26.46 -10.70 1.77
N ALA A 272 -26.88 -10.90 3.01
CA ALA A 272 -26.70 -12.17 3.71
C ALA A 272 -27.24 -13.34 2.88
N GLY A 273 -26.45 -14.40 2.72
CA GLY A 273 -26.80 -15.58 1.91
C GLY A 273 -26.56 -15.42 0.40
N GLU A 274 -26.19 -14.23 -0.08
CA GLU A 274 -25.83 -14.03 -1.49
C GLU A 274 -24.58 -14.84 -1.85
N VAL A 275 -24.64 -15.62 -2.96
CA VAL A 275 -23.52 -16.43 -3.45
C VAL A 275 -22.51 -15.52 -4.13
N LEU A 276 -21.32 -15.37 -3.54
CA LEU A 276 -20.24 -14.50 -4.02
C LEU A 276 -19.20 -15.25 -4.83
N ALA A 277 -18.95 -16.52 -4.50
CA ALA A 277 -17.93 -17.35 -5.14
C ALA A 277 -18.33 -18.84 -5.06
N HIS A 278 -17.49 -19.68 -5.64
CA HIS A 278 -17.53 -21.13 -5.47
C HIS A 278 -16.15 -21.65 -5.13
N ASP A 279 -16.08 -22.69 -4.30
CA ASP A 279 -14.88 -23.43 -3.98
C ASP A 279 -15.15 -24.94 -4.03
N GLN A 280 -14.23 -25.78 -3.52
CA GLN A 280 -14.39 -27.24 -3.49
C GLN A 280 -15.57 -27.69 -2.60
N GLN A 281 -16.00 -26.88 -1.65
CA GLN A 281 -17.11 -27.20 -0.74
C GLN A 281 -18.46 -26.74 -1.30
N GLY A 282 -18.47 -25.98 -2.38
CA GLY A 282 -19.66 -25.49 -3.04
C GLY A 282 -19.78 -23.97 -3.06
N PRO A 283 -21.02 -23.42 -2.96
CA PRO A 283 -21.23 -21.97 -2.98
C PRO A 283 -20.72 -21.28 -1.72
N VAL A 284 -19.89 -20.25 -1.92
CA VAL A 284 -19.41 -19.35 -0.86
C VAL A 284 -20.36 -18.16 -0.79
N THR A 285 -21.01 -17.97 0.36
CA THR A 285 -22.01 -16.93 0.56
C THR A 285 -21.58 -15.84 1.52
N ALA A 286 -22.15 -14.63 1.35
CA ALA A 286 -21.99 -13.55 2.32
C ALA A 286 -22.63 -13.94 3.67
N PRO A 287 -21.90 -13.86 4.80
CA PRO A 287 -22.43 -14.22 6.12
C PRO A 287 -23.41 -13.17 6.69
N ALA A 288 -23.36 -11.95 6.20
CA ALA A 288 -24.20 -10.82 6.58
C ALA A 288 -24.25 -9.77 5.46
N ASP A 289 -25.17 -8.81 5.56
CA ASP A 289 -25.22 -7.65 4.69
C ASP A 289 -23.94 -6.80 4.86
N GLY A 290 -23.43 -6.24 3.76
CA GLY A 290 -22.24 -5.42 3.79
C GLY A 290 -21.82 -4.89 2.43
N LEU A 291 -20.61 -4.40 2.37
CA LEU A 291 -19.96 -3.96 1.14
C LEU A 291 -18.76 -4.87 0.84
N ILE A 292 -18.69 -5.39 -0.39
CA ILE A 292 -17.57 -6.24 -0.78
C ILE A 292 -16.36 -5.38 -1.18
N LEU A 293 -15.16 -5.82 -0.77
CA LEU A 293 -13.89 -5.24 -1.18
C LEU A 293 -12.96 -6.32 -1.74
N MET A 294 -12.13 -5.92 -2.71
CA MET A 294 -11.09 -6.74 -3.32
C MET A 294 -11.56 -8.14 -3.74
N PRO A 295 -12.73 -8.28 -4.45
CA PRO A 295 -13.07 -9.57 -5.02
C PRO A 295 -11.95 -10.02 -5.97
N LEU A 296 -11.45 -11.26 -5.76
CA LEU A 296 -10.24 -11.76 -6.38
C LEU A 296 -10.52 -12.28 -7.80
N TYR A 297 -10.04 -11.57 -8.81
CA TYR A 297 -10.16 -11.95 -10.23
C TYR A 297 -8.83 -12.35 -10.87
N GLN A 298 -7.84 -12.77 -10.08
CA GLN A 298 -6.55 -13.26 -10.55
C GLN A 298 -6.23 -14.63 -9.93
N LYS A 299 -5.25 -15.33 -10.52
CA LYS A 299 -4.90 -16.70 -10.08
C LYS A 299 -4.11 -16.73 -8.76
N GLN A 300 -3.30 -15.71 -8.51
CA GLN A 300 -2.48 -15.61 -7.30
C GLN A 300 -3.18 -14.75 -6.25
N GLY A 301 -3.21 -15.23 -5.02
CA GLY A 301 -3.81 -14.55 -3.86
C GLY A 301 -4.32 -15.56 -2.85
N GLU A 302 -4.34 -15.16 -1.59
CA GLU A 302 -4.79 -15.98 -0.45
C GLU A 302 -6.14 -15.53 0.10
N ASP A 303 -6.59 -14.34 -0.32
CA ASP A 303 -7.83 -13.72 0.12
C ASP A 303 -8.80 -13.62 -1.06
N GLY A 304 -9.96 -14.27 -0.96
CA GLY A 304 -10.97 -14.30 -2.01
C GLY A 304 -11.77 -12.98 -2.10
N PHE A 305 -12.15 -12.45 -0.96
CA PHE A 305 -12.81 -11.15 -0.79
C PHE A 305 -12.85 -10.72 0.68
N PHE A 306 -13.12 -9.46 0.90
CA PHE A 306 -13.36 -8.86 2.21
C PHE A 306 -14.78 -8.29 2.27
N LEU A 307 -15.41 -8.30 3.46
CA LEU A 307 -16.68 -7.61 3.68
C LEU A 307 -16.51 -6.58 4.78
N VAL A 308 -17.00 -5.37 4.49
CA VAL A 308 -16.96 -4.23 5.40
C VAL A 308 -18.36 -3.68 5.63
N LYS A 309 -18.55 -3.02 6.75
CA LYS A 309 -19.76 -2.25 7.10
C LYS A 309 -19.39 -0.82 7.42
N LEU A 310 -20.36 0.07 7.38
CA LEU A 310 -20.14 1.44 7.84
C LEU A 310 -19.63 1.43 9.29
N ALA A 311 -18.57 2.17 9.57
CA ALA A 311 -18.13 2.38 10.95
C ALA A 311 -19.11 3.32 11.66
N GLU A 312 -19.45 2.99 12.92
CA GLU A 312 -20.31 3.81 13.78
C GLU A 312 -19.62 5.11 14.22
#